data_f8564721b56b464c57857b5a02e72a52
#
_entry.id   f8564721b56b464c57857b5a02e72a52
#
_cell.length_a   1.000
_cell.length_b   1.000
_cell.length_c   1.000
_cell.angle_alpha   90.00
_cell.angle_beta   90.00
_cell.angle_gamma   90.00
#
_symmetry.space_group_name_H-M   'P 1'
#
loop_
_entity.id
_entity.type
_entity.pdbx_description
1 polymer ?
#
loop_
_entity_poly.entity_id
_entity_poly.type
_entity_poly.pdbx_seq_one_letter_code
_entity_poly.pdbx_strand_id
1 'polypeptide(L)'
;RFMDVLVLPEMEDEHARMRTQDELPQSASGRTIMTTEPKFVPKEAAKIRLADDVDVKVRLIDCVGYMVEGAAGYMDGDSQRQVKTPWFAYEIPFAKAAGIGTRKVIHDHSTIGIVITTDGTITDIPRENYKDAERMTIQELNGIGKPFIVLVNSKEPQGERAQNTAKNLEQEYGVRALPVNCEKLTREDICQILSEVLFEFPISEIQFFVPKWVEMLPRDHKIKQDLIEHVRVILERLTKIRDALGSIDVSESEYIDSCKVDQIGMGQGCVNINISIPERYYYEMLSEMTGTKIAGQYELVATIQELAKLKEEYEGVRDAFTTVRMKGYGVVSPVRDEITLLEPELIKQGNKYGVKIHSKAPSIHLIRANIETEIAPIVGTEDQAKDLLTFIKQEAETE
;
A
#
# COMPACT_ATOMS: atom_id res chain seq x y z
N ARG A 1 -15.26 -23.44 23.74
CA ARG A 1 -15.19 -24.05 22.40
C ARG A 1 -13.95 -23.60 21.63
N PHE A 2 -13.63 -22.30 21.60
CA PHE A 2 -12.39 -21.79 20.99
C PHE A 2 -11.15 -22.50 21.58
N MET A 3 -11.08 -22.62 22.88
CA MET A 3 -9.97 -23.32 23.55
C MET A 3 -9.90 -24.80 23.17
N ASP A 4 -11.02 -25.49 23.25
CA ASP A 4 -11.08 -26.96 23.03
C ASP A 4 -10.74 -27.36 21.61
N VAL A 5 -11.19 -26.55 20.64
CA VAL A 5 -11.12 -26.92 19.22
C VAL A 5 -9.87 -26.36 18.54
N LEU A 6 -9.40 -25.18 18.95
CA LEU A 6 -8.29 -24.51 18.30
C LEU A 6 -7.02 -24.49 19.16
N VAL A 7 -7.10 -24.03 20.40
CA VAL A 7 -5.89 -23.74 21.19
C VAL A 7 -5.27 -24.99 21.80
N LEU A 8 -6.07 -25.80 22.50
CA LEU A 8 -5.58 -27.01 23.16
C LEU A 8 -4.92 -28.02 22.20
N PRO A 9 -5.45 -28.28 20.99
CA PRO A 9 -4.81 -29.19 20.04
C PRO A 9 -3.45 -28.70 19.52
N GLU A 10 -3.21 -27.40 19.45
CA GLU A 10 -1.96 -26.79 18.96
C GLU A 10 -0.88 -26.66 20.07
N MET A 11 -1.22 -26.92 21.33
CA MET A 11 -0.26 -26.86 22.43
C MET A 11 0.63 -28.12 22.45
N GLU A 12 1.92 -27.93 22.22
CA GLU A 12 2.91 -29.02 22.18
C GLU A 12 3.24 -29.54 23.59
N ASP A 13 3.22 -28.68 24.63
CA ASP A 13 3.49 -29.06 26.01
C ASP A 13 2.23 -29.67 26.66
N GLU A 14 2.29 -30.98 26.92
CA GLU A 14 1.21 -31.74 27.56
C GLU A 14 0.85 -31.24 28.95
N HIS A 15 1.83 -30.83 29.77
CA HIS A 15 1.59 -30.27 31.09
C HIS A 15 0.93 -28.87 31.02
N ALA A 16 1.33 -28.03 30.06
CA ALA A 16 0.69 -26.75 29.81
C ALA A 16 -0.75 -26.96 29.35
N ARG A 17 -0.98 -27.93 28.45
CA ARG A 17 -2.30 -28.27 27.93
C ARG A 17 -3.24 -28.75 29.06
N MET A 18 -2.80 -29.67 29.94
CA MET A 18 -3.60 -30.15 31.07
C MET A 18 -3.96 -29.01 32.03
N ARG A 19 -2.97 -28.17 32.42
CA ARG A 19 -3.22 -26.99 33.26
C ARG A 19 -4.22 -26.03 32.62
N THR A 20 -4.08 -25.75 31.32
CA THR A 20 -5.00 -24.90 30.60
C THR A 20 -6.42 -25.47 30.56
N GLN A 21 -6.55 -26.79 30.43
CA GLN A 21 -7.84 -27.48 30.48
C GLN A 21 -8.51 -27.35 31.85
N ASP A 22 -7.76 -27.45 32.94
CA ASP A 22 -8.26 -27.25 34.31
C ASP A 22 -8.66 -25.78 34.58
N GLU A 23 -8.01 -24.83 33.92
CA GLU A 23 -8.29 -23.40 34.05
C GLU A 23 -9.51 -22.94 33.23
N LEU A 24 -10.07 -23.77 32.35
CA LEU A 24 -11.25 -23.42 31.56
C LEU A 24 -12.43 -23.01 32.44
N PRO A 25 -13.19 -21.97 32.05
CA PRO A 25 -14.41 -21.61 32.72
C PRO A 25 -15.39 -22.77 32.74
N GLN A 26 -15.84 -23.20 33.94
CA GLN A 26 -16.91 -24.16 34.01
C GLN A 26 -18.22 -23.52 33.58
N SER A 27 -18.82 -24.05 32.52
CA SER A 27 -20.09 -23.55 31.98
C SER A 27 -21.21 -23.93 32.99
N ALA A 28 -21.75 -22.94 33.67
CA ALA A 28 -23.10 -23.09 34.25
C ALA A 28 -24.11 -23.09 33.07
N SER A 29 -25.24 -23.77 33.23
CA SER A 29 -26.29 -23.99 32.18
C SER A 29 -26.92 -22.74 31.55
N GLY A 30 -26.09 -21.73 31.25
CA GLY A 30 -26.40 -20.55 30.42
C GLY A 30 -27.21 -19.44 31.08
N ARG A 31 -27.69 -19.62 32.32
CA ARG A 31 -28.59 -18.65 32.95
C ARG A 31 -28.00 -17.98 34.20
N THR A 32 -27.01 -18.58 34.86
CA THR A 32 -26.50 -18.08 36.15
C THR A 32 -25.10 -17.55 36.03
N ILE A 33 -24.93 -16.26 36.28
CA ILE A 33 -23.62 -15.61 36.32
C ILE A 33 -22.95 -15.87 37.65
N MET A 34 -21.76 -16.50 37.62
CA MET A 34 -21.07 -16.99 38.82
C MET A 34 -19.98 -16.06 39.36
N THR A 35 -19.29 -15.32 38.49
CA THR A 35 -18.13 -14.50 38.87
C THR A 35 -18.11 -13.17 38.09
N THR A 36 -17.49 -12.15 38.71
CA THR A 36 -17.23 -10.84 38.05
C THR A 36 -15.77 -10.70 37.61
N GLU A 37 -14.91 -11.68 37.93
CA GLU A 37 -13.48 -11.60 37.63
C GLU A 37 -13.21 -12.10 36.22
N PRO A 38 -12.45 -11.33 35.42
CA PRO A 38 -11.99 -11.79 34.11
C PRO A 38 -11.07 -12.99 34.23
N LYS A 39 -11.25 -14.00 33.39
CA LYS A 39 -10.36 -15.15 33.29
C LYS A 39 -9.49 -15.05 32.06
N PHE A 40 -8.19 -15.26 32.24
CA PHE A 40 -7.18 -15.29 31.20
C PHE A 40 -6.78 -16.72 30.90
N VAL A 41 -7.09 -17.24 29.72
CA VAL A 41 -6.83 -18.64 29.37
C VAL A 41 -6.20 -18.71 27.95
N PRO A 42 -5.05 -19.37 27.81
CA PRO A 42 -4.12 -19.82 28.82
C PRO A 42 -3.39 -18.64 29.52
N LYS A 43 -2.70 -18.89 30.62
CA LYS A 43 -1.91 -17.83 31.30
C LYS A 43 -0.87 -17.20 30.37
N GLU A 44 -0.19 -18.02 29.60
CA GLU A 44 0.73 -17.60 28.54
C GLU A 44 0.07 -17.77 27.17
N ALA A 45 0.27 -16.81 26.27
CA ALA A 45 -0.35 -16.85 24.93
C ALA A 45 0.12 -18.09 24.14
N ALA A 46 -0.82 -18.88 23.66
CA ALA A 46 -0.55 -20.03 22.82
C ALA A 46 -0.32 -19.60 21.36
N LYS A 47 0.67 -20.19 20.71
CA LYS A 47 0.91 -20.00 19.28
C LYS A 47 -0.03 -20.89 18.51
N ILE A 48 -0.78 -20.33 17.59
CA ILE A 48 -1.69 -21.05 16.69
C ILE A 48 -1.44 -20.64 15.24
N ARG A 49 -1.67 -21.56 14.31
CA ARG A 49 -1.59 -21.31 12.89
C ARG A 49 -3.00 -21.11 12.33
N LEU A 50 -3.25 -19.92 11.76
CA LEU A 50 -4.54 -19.58 11.14
C LEU A 50 -4.58 -19.94 9.66
N ALA A 51 -3.47 -19.71 8.93
CA ALA A 51 -3.27 -20.03 7.53
C ALA A 51 -1.80 -20.40 7.31
N ASP A 52 -1.43 -20.84 6.09
CA ASP A 52 -0.09 -21.35 5.79
C ASP A 52 1.04 -20.40 6.20
N ASP A 53 0.82 -19.08 6.13
CA ASP A 53 1.81 -18.05 6.44
C ASP A 53 1.41 -17.13 7.63
N VAL A 54 0.34 -17.46 8.37
CA VAL A 54 -0.17 -16.61 9.44
C VAL A 54 -0.15 -17.33 10.78
N ASP A 55 0.91 -17.12 11.56
CA ASP A 55 1.03 -17.54 12.94
C ASP A 55 0.60 -16.41 13.87
N VAL A 56 -0.29 -16.67 14.81
CA VAL A 56 -0.72 -15.71 15.82
C VAL A 56 -0.55 -16.26 17.22
N LYS A 57 -0.27 -15.39 18.19
CA LYS A 57 -0.27 -15.72 19.61
C LYS A 57 -1.59 -15.32 20.23
N VAL A 58 -2.34 -16.28 20.73
CA VAL A 58 -3.70 -16.08 21.26
C VAL A 58 -3.75 -16.35 22.75
N ARG A 59 -4.38 -15.45 23.48
CA ARG A 59 -4.81 -15.60 24.87
C ARG A 59 -6.23 -15.06 24.97
N LEU A 60 -7.16 -15.91 25.36
CA LEU A 60 -8.56 -15.52 25.50
C LEU A 60 -8.79 -14.90 26.87
N ILE A 61 -9.60 -13.86 26.91
CA ILE A 61 -10.05 -13.20 28.12
C ILE A 61 -11.56 -13.30 28.13
N ASP A 62 -12.09 -14.05 29.09
CA ASP A 62 -13.52 -14.15 29.31
C ASP A 62 -13.94 -13.15 30.38
N CYS A 63 -14.99 -12.36 30.10
CA CYS A 63 -15.57 -11.42 31.04
C CYS A 63 -17.10 -11.50 31.00
N VAL A 64 -17.73 -11.04 32.08
CA VAL A 64 -19.18 -11.16 32.26
C VAL A 64 -20.00 -10.40 31.20
N GLY A 65 -19.50 -9.29 30.70
CA GLY A 65 -20.24 -8.39 29.84
C GLY A 65 -21.15 -7.41 30.63
N TYR A 66 -21.91 -6.62 29.90
CA TYR A 66 -22.94 -5.78 30.49
C TYR A 66 -24.21 -6.61 30.79
N MET A 67 -24.95 -6.18 31.81
CA MET A 67 -26.14 -6.92 32.27
C MET A 67 -27.25 -6.89 31.23
N VAL A 68 -27.89 -8.06 31.08
CA VAL A 68 -29.03 -8.27 30.21
C VAL A 68 -30.27 -8.49 31.10
N GLU A 69 -31.35 -7.81 30.81
CA GLU A 69 -32.61 -7.97 31.54
C GLU A 69 -33.13 -9.43 31.41
N GLY A 70 -33.47 -10.05 32.53
CA GLY A 70 -33.88 -11.45 32.57
C GLY A 70 -32.74 -12.45 32.79
N ALA A 71 -31.48 -12.01 32.86
CA ALA A 71 -30.38 -12.88 33.27
C ALA A 71 -30.51 -13.26 34.74
N ALA A 72 -30.12 -14.48 35.10
CA ALA A 72 -30.14 -14.95 36.50
C ALA A 72 -28.77 -14.74 37.17
N GLY A 73 -28.77 -14.67 38.53
CA GLY A 73 -27.55 -14.65 39.35
C GLY A 73 -27.04 -13.27 39.75
N TYR A 74 -27.71 -12.19 39.35
CA TYR A 74 -27.40 -10.84 39.81
C TYR A 74 -28.32 -10.34 40.94
N MET A 75 -29.35 -11.11 41.27
CA MET A 75 -30.25 -10.84 42.38
C MET A 75 -30.05 -11.88 43.50
N ASP A 76 -30.21 -11.45 44.74
CA ASP A 76 -30.27 -12.28 45.95
C ASP A 76 -31.60 -11.98 46.65
N GLY A 77 -32.61 -12.81 46.37
CA GLY A 77 -33.99 -12.51 46.70
C GLY A 77 -34.48 -11.27 45.94
N ASP A 78 -35.03 -10.29 46.65
CA ASP A 78 -35.56 -9.02 46.09
C ASP A 78 -34.50 -7.91 45.97
N SER A 79 -33.26 -8.17 46.40
CA SER A 79 -32.17 -7.19 46.38
C SER A 79 -31.09 -7.53 45.34
N GLN A 80 -30.36 -6.53 44.88
CA GLN A 80 -29.22 -6.76 43.99
C GLN A 80 -28.08 -7.43 44.79
N ARG A 81 -27.55 -8.51 44.26
CA ARG A 81 -26.41 -9.23 44.84
C ARG A 81 -25.21 -8.27 44.97
N GLN A 82 -24.66 -8.20 46.18
CA GLN A 82 -23.46 -7.41 46.47
C GLN A 82 -22.22 -8.29 46.33
N VAL A 83 -21.15 -7.72 45.79
CA VAL A 83 -19.89 -8.41 45.56
C VAL A 83 -18.68 -7.55 45.96
N LYS A 84 -17.64 -8.20 46.49
CA LYS A 84 -16.32 -7.59 46.69
C LYS A 84 -15.54 -7.63 45.39
N THR A 85 -14.85 -6.56 45.09
CA THR A 85 -13.99 -6.48 43.93
C THR A 85 -12.63 -5.91 44.33
N PRO A 86 -11.54 -6.18 43.61
CA PRO A 86 -10.21 -5.61 43.92
C PRO A 86 -10.17 -4.07 43.83
N TRP A 87 -11.17 -3.47 43.21
CA TRP A 87 -11.18 -2.01 42.92
C TRP A 87 -11.84 -1.16 44.01
N PHE A 88 -12.59 -1.80 44.91
CA PHE A 88 -13.31 -1.07 45.96
C PHE A 88 -13.11 -1.75 47.30
N ALA A 89 -12.93 -0.94 48.36
CA ALA A 89 -12.79 -1.42 49.73
C ALA A 89 -14.15 -1.88 50.35
N TYR A 90 -15.26 -1.60 49.65
CA TYR A 90 -16.62 -1.93 50.05
C TYR A 90 -17.33 -2.77 49.00
N GLU A 91 -18.38 -3.45 49.36
CA GLU A 91 -19.21 -4.23 48.45
C GLU A 91 -20.01 -3.31 47.54
N ILE A 92 -20.12 -3.69 46.29
CA ILE A 92 -20.89 -2.98 45.25
C ILE A 92 -21.87 -3.91 44.55
N PRO A 93 -22.96 -3.39 43.97
CA PRO A 93 -23.89 -4.19 43.18
C PRO A 93 -23.20 -4.99 42.08
N PHE A 94 -23.56 -6.26 41.90
CA PHE A 94 -23.00 -7.15 40.88
C PHE A 94 -23.01 -6.55 39.47
N ALA A 95 -24.12 -5.96 39.09
CA ALA A 95 -24.25 -5.31 37.76
C ALA A 95 -23.20 -4.21 37.54
N LYS A 96 -22.92 -3.41 38.58
CA LYS A 96 -21.90 -2.36 38.54
C LYS A 96 -20.50 -2.98 38.49
N ALA A 97 -20.24 -4.03 39.23
CA ALA A 97 -18.96 -4.75 39.23
C ALA A 97 -18.69 -5.38 37.84
N ALA A 98 -19.68 -6.03 37.24
CA ALA A 98 -19.59 -6.63 35.92
C ALA A 98 -19.28 -5.56 34.82
N GLY A 99 -19.97 -4.43 34.86
CA GLY A 99 -19.71 -3.33 33.89
C GLY A 99 -18.30 -2.74 34.03
N ILE A 100 -17.81 -2.54 35.27
CA ILE A 100 -16.43 -2.06 35.52
C ILE A 100 -15.41 -3.08 35.04
N GLY A 101 -15.60 -4.37 35.36
CA GLY A 101 -14.74 -5.46 34.95
C GLY A 101 -14.66 -5.56 33.42
N THR A 102 -15.81 -5.52 32.75
CA THR A 102 -15.89 -5.53 31.29
C THR A 102 -15.15 -4.35 30.67
N ARG A 103 -15.37 -3.14 31.17
CA ARG A 103 -14.68 -1.94 30.69
C ARG A 103 -13.16 -2.06 30.86
N LYS A 104 -12.68 -2.56 31.99
CA LYS A 104 -11.24 -2.79 32.22
C LYS A 104 -10.67 -3.83 31.25
N VAL A 105 -11.38 -4.92 30.98
CA VAL A 105 -10.95 -5.90 29.96
C VAL A 105 -10.86 -5.26 28.59
N ILE A 106 -11.87 -4.50 28.21
CA ILE A 106 -11.91 -3.82 26.92
C ILE A 106 -10.75 -2.82 26.80
N HIS A 107 -10.53 -1.96 27.80
CA HIS A 107 -9.52 -0.91 27.72
C HIS A 107 -8.09 -1.41 27.94
N ASP A 108 -7.87 -2.18 29.01
CA ASP A 108 -6.53 -2.42 29.56
C ASP A 108 -5.92 -3.75 29.08
N HIS A 109 -6.74 -4.74 28.73
CA HIS A 109 -6.26 -6.11 28.54
C HIS A 109 -6.47 -6.69 27.16
N SER A 110 -7.53 -6.29 26.43
CA SER A 110 -7.81 -6.86 25.11
C SER A 110 -7.04 -6.12 24.01
N THR A 111 -6.53 -6.86 23.04
CA THR A 111 -6.00 -6.33 21.77
C THR A 111 -7.09 -6.27 20.72
N ILE A 112 -7.95 -7.29 20.72
CA ILE A 112 -9.11 -7.43 19.83
C ILE A 112 -10.35 -7.77 20.64
N GLY A 113 -11.53 -7.49 20.07
CA GLY A 113 -12.82 -7.83 20.67
C GLY A 113 -13.59 -8.86 19.85
N ILE A 114 -14.23 -9.81 20.52
CA ILE A 114 -15.26 -10.66 19.94
C ILE A 114 -16.51 -10.44 20.78
N VAL A 115 -17.45 -9.67 20.25
CA VAL A 115 -18.73 -9.41 20.91
C VAL A 115 -19.68 -10.53 20.55
N ILE A 116 -20.24 -11.21 21.58
CA ILE A 116 -21.20 -12.29 21.36
C ILE A 116 -22.57 -11.79 21.76
N THR A 117 -23.50 -11.82 20.81
CA THR A 117 -24.91 -11.56 21.00
C THR A 117 -25.73 -12.75 20.49
N THR A 118 -27.05 -12.66 20.44
CA THR A 118 -27.95 -13.73 19.99
C THR A 118 -29.10 -13.19 19.16
N ASP A 119 -29.66 -14.02 18.31
CA ASP A 119 -30.94 -13.76 17.63
C ASP A 119 -32.16 -14.07 18.50
N GLY A 120 -31.93 -14.47 19.78
CA GLY A 120 -32.97 -14.85 20.72
C GLY A 120 -33.41 -16.32 20.65
N THR A 121 -32.69 -17.18 19.91
CA THR A 121 -33.01 -18.62 19.80
C THR A 121 -32.26 -19.49 20.81
N ILE A 122 -31.20 -18.97 21.42
CA ILE A 122 -30.30 -19.75 22.30
C ILE A 122 -30.81 -19.87 23.72
N THR A 123 -31.36 -18.78 24.27
CA THR A 123 -31.90 -18.72 25.62
C THR A 123 -33.39 -18.39 25.59
N ASP A 124 -34.06 -18.45 26.77
CA ASP A 124 -35.44 -18.00 26.89
C ASP A 124 -35.55 -16.47 27.07
N ILE A 125 -34.42 -15.75 27.04
CA ILE A 125 -34.40 -14.29 27.14
C ILE A 125 -34.71 -13.71 25.75
N PRO A 126 -35.68 -12.81 25.61
CA PRO A 126 -36.03 -12.19 24.34
C PRO A 126 -34.82 -11.42 23.73
N ARG A 127 -34.73 -11.40 22.40
CA ARG A 127 -33.67 -10.64 21.66
C ARG A 127 -33.60 -9.18 22.08
N GLU A 128 -34.74 -8.57 22.34
CA GLU A 128 -34.85 -7.15 22.70
C GLU A 128 -34.05 -6.80 23.97
N ASN A 129 -33.97 -7.71 24.94
CA ASN A 129 -33.26 -7.49 26.20
C ASN A 129 -31.74 -7.44 26.04
N TYR A 130 -31.19 -7.95 24.93
CA TYR A 130 -29.74 -7.92 24.64
C TYR A 130 -29.30 -6.61 24.00
N LYS A 131 -30.18 -5.84 23.37
CA LYS A 131 -29.86 -4.68 22.55
C LYS A 131 -29.08 -3.60 23.31
N ASP A 132 -29.47 -3.30 24.55
CA ASP A 132 -28.79 -2.26 25.34
C ASP A 132 -27.37 -2.67 25.72
N ALA A 133 -27.18 -3.91 26.20
CA ALA A 133 -25.84 -4.44 26.54
C ALA A 133 -24.95 -4.52 25.30
N GLU A 134 -25.51 -4.93 24.17
CA GLU A 134 -24.86 -5.00 22.86
C GLU A 134 -24.41 -3.61 22.40
N ARG A 135 -25.31 -2.62 22.39
CA ARG A 135 -25.00 -1.23 22.05
C ARG A 135 -23.89 -0.65 22.92
N MET A 136 -23.97 -0.84 24.24
CA MET A 136 -22.93 -0.36 25.16
C MET A 136 -21.57 -0.96 24.85
N THR A 137 -21.51 -2.27 24.59
CA THR A 137 -20.24 -2.96 24.27
C THR A 137 -19.65 -2.47 22.95
N ILE A 138 -20.48 -2.35 21.92
CA ILE A 138 -20.04 -1.88 20.59
C ILE A 138 -19.57 -0.43 20.65
N GLN A 139 -20.30 0.45 21.32
CA GLN A 139 -19.91 1.85 21.49
C GLN A 139 -18.60 2.00 22.26
N GLU A 140 -18.38 1.20 23.29
CA GLU A 140 -17.13 1.21 24.06
C GLU A 140 -15.93 0.81 23.17
N LEU A 141 -16.05 -0.28 22.41
CA LEU A 141 -15.01 -0.78 21.50
C LEU A 141 -14.73 0.21 20.36
N ASN A 142 -15.76 0.79 19.74
CA ASN A 142 -15.63 1.83 18.72
C ASN A 142 -14.96 3.08 19.28
N GLY A 143 -15.32 3.49 20.51
CA GLY A 143 -14.77 4.69 21.14
C GLY A 143 -13.27 4.64 21.39
N ILE A 144 -12.71 3.43 21.55
CA ILE A 144 -11.26 3.22 21.74
C ILE A 144 -10.53 2.77 20.48
N GLY A 145 -11.25 2.60 19.36
CA GLY A 145 -10.67 2.22 18.07
C GLY A 145 -10.05 0.82 18.02
N LYS A 146 -10.46 -0.10 18.92
CA LYS A 146 -9.96 -1.48 18.88
C LYS A 146 -10.67 -2.29 17.79
N PRO A 147 -9.94 -3.15 17.05
CA PRO A 147 -10.56 -4.03 16.08
C PRO A 147 -11.46 -5.07 16.78
N PHE A 148 -12.66 -5.27 16.30
CA PHE A 148 -13.59 -6.26 16.82
C PHE A 148 -14.61 -6.69 15.77
N ILE A 149 -15.24 -7.83 16.03
CA ILE A 149 -16.38 -8.34 15.27
C ILE A 149 -17.49 -8.72 16.22
N VAL A 150 -18.70 -8.87 15.67
CA VAL A 150 -19.88 -9.32 16.41
C VAL A 150 -20.26 -10.73 15.95
N LEU A 151 -20.43 -11.66 16.87
CA LEU A 151 -20.95 -13.00 16.61
C LEU A 151 -22.42 -13.05 17.04
N VAL A 152 -23.32 -13.35 16.13
CA VAL A 152 -24.72 -13.58 16.42
C VAL A 152 -24.93 -15.07 16.65
N ASN A 153 -24.97 -15.46 17.93
CA ASN A 153 -25.17 -16.85 18.31
C ASN A 153 -26.61 -17.29 18.05
N SER A 154 -26.79 -18.30 17.23
CA SER A 154 -28.09 -18.83 16.80
C SER A 154 -28.08 -20.35 16.74
N LYS A 155 -29.22 -20.96 16.98
CA LYS A 155 -29.42 -22.40 16.72
C LYS A 155 -29.35 -22.73 15.23
N GLU A 156 -29.75 -21.77 14.37
CA GLU A 156 -29.79 -21.87 12.92
C GLU A 156 -29.09 -20.66 12.28
N PRO A 157 -27.75 -20.65 12.20
CA PRO A 157 -26.99 -19.50 11.68
C PRO A 157 -27.35 -19.12 10.23
N GLN A 158 -27.77 -20.09 9.43
CA GLN A 158 -28.19 -19.86 8.04
C GLN A 158 -29.67 -19.41 7.93
N GLY A 159 -30.42 -19.43 9.05
CA GLY A 159 -31.79 -19.00 9.10
C GLY A 159 -31.96 -17.49 8.89
N GLU A 160 -33.09 -17.10 8.33
CA GLU A 160 -33.42 -15.70 8.01
C GLU A 160 -33.30 -14.78 9.23
N ARG A 161 -33.68 -15.23 10.41
CA ARG A 161 -33.66 -14.47 11.65
C ARG A 161 -32.21 -14.10 12.05
N ALA A 162 -31.28 -15.05 12.01
CA ALA A 162 -29.88 -14.83 12.34
C ALA A 162 -29.21 -13.91 11.31
N GLN A 163 -29.48 -14.14 10.01
CA GLN A 163 -28.96 -13.34 8.91
C GLN A 163 -29.47 -11.89 8.97
N ASN A 164 -30.75 -11.68 9.23
CA ASN A 164 -31.32 -10.34 9.37
C ASN A 164 -30.78 -9.62 10.60
N THR A 165 -30.58 -10.33 11.72
CA THR A 165 -29.97 -9.75 12.92
C THR A 165 -28.53 -9.28 12.62
N ALA A 166 -27.72 -10.09 11.96
CA ALA A 166 -26.36 -9.72 11.59
C ALA A 166 -26.34 -8.51 10.63
N LYS A 167 -27.17 -8.51 9.58
CA LYS A 167 -27.29 -7.38 8.64
C LYS A 167 -27.71 -6.08 9.34
N ASN A 168 -28.66 -6.15 10.26
CA ASN A 168 -29.09 -4.97 11.00
C ASN A 168 -27.95 -4.39 11.85
N LEU A 169 -27.13 -5.24 12.50
CA LEU A 169 -25.97 -4.81 13.27
C LEU A 169 -24.90 -4.18 12.37
N GLU A 170 -24.65 -4.77 11.21
CA GLU A 170 -23.71 -4.20 10.21
C GLU A 170 -24.20 -2.83 9.73
N GLN A 171 -25.48 -2.66 9.47
CA GLN A 171 -26.05 -1.39 9.00
C GLN A 171 -26.11 -0.32 10.10
N GLU A 172 -26.43 -0.71 11.34
CA GLU A 172 -26.62 0.23 12.45
C GLU A 172 -25.29 0.73 13.01
N TYR A 173 -24.29 -0.17 13.13
CA TYR A 173 -23.03 0.15 13.81
C TYR A 173 -21.81 0.20 12.89
N GLY A 174 -21.93 -0.19 11.61
CA GLY A 174 -20.80 -0.23 10.67
C GLY A 174 -19.75 -1.29 11.05
N VAL A 175 -20.15 -2.37 11.72
CA VAL A 175 -19.27 -3.43 12.25
C VAL A 175 -19.54 -4.74 11.52
N ARG A 176 -18.56 -5.62 11.45
CA ARG A 176 -18.74 -6.95 10.89
C ARG A 176 -19.52 -7.84 11.86
N ALA A 177 -20.60 -8.47 11.40
CA ALA A 177 -21.41 -9.37 12.20
C ALA A 177 -21.57 -10.73 11.50
N LEU A 178 -21.25 -11.81 12.24
CA LEU A 178 -21.28 -13.18 11.73
C LEU A 178 -22.30 -14.02 12.49
N PRO A 179 -23.33 -14.58 11.83
CA PRO A 179 -24.20 -15.57 12.47
C PRO A 179 -23.48 -16.91 12.60
N VAL A 180 -23.43 -17.43 13.83
CA VAL A 180 -22.71 -18.66 14.17
C VAL A 180 -23.50 -19.49 15.18
N ASN A 181 -23.20 -20.79 15.30
CA ASN A 181 -23.64 -21.60 16.40
C ASN A 181 -22.42 -21.87 17.32
N CYS A 182 -22.34 -21.14 18.45
CA CYS A 182 -21.19 -21.24 19.34
C CYS A 182 -20.98 -22.63 19.96
N GLU A 183 -21.99 -23.46 20.05
CA GLU A 183 -21.87 -24.84 20.55
C GLU A 183 -21.29 -25.80 19.52
N LYS A 184 -21.51 -25.52 18.22
CA LYS A 184 -21.13 -26.40 17.12
C LYS A 184 -19.92 -25.89 16.31
N LEU A 185 -19.25 -24.84 16.76
CA LEU A 185 -18.08 -24.29 16.08
C LEU A 185 -17.04 -25.36 15.79
N THR A 186 -16.64 -25.44 14.54
CA THR A 186 -15.51 -26.25 14.07
C THR A 186 -14.21 -25.45 14.13
N ARG A 187 -13.08 -26.10 13.83
CA ARG A 187 -11.78 -25.41 13.70
C ARG A 187 -11.82 -24.37 12.55
N GLU A 188 -12.41 -24.75 11.44
CA GLU A 188 -12.55 -23.92 10.25
C GLU A 188 -13.36 -22.68 10.56
N ASP A 189 -14.48 -22.82 11.27
CA ASP A 189 -15.31 -21.67 11.68
C ASP A 189 -14.51 -20.70 12.57
N ILE A 190 -13.73 -21.24 13.51
CA ILE A 190 -12.93 -20.42 14.43
C ILE A 190 -11.81 -19.71 13.67
N CYS A 191 -11.12 -20.39 12.76
CA CYS A 191 -10.10 -19.77 11.91
C CYS A 191 -10.71 -18.67 11.04
N GLN A 192 -11.88 -18.88 10.48
CA GLN A 192 -12.62 -17.85 9.72
C GLN A 192 -12.97 -16.64 10.59
N ILE A 193 -13.50 -16.87 11.80
CA ILE A 193 -13.79 -15.79 12.77
C ILE A 193 -12.55 -14.97 13.06
N LEU A 194 -11.40 -15.62 13.35
CA LEU A 194 -10.16 -14.91 13.63
C LEU A 194 -9.61 -14.16 12.40
N SER A 195 -9.74 -14.73 11.21
CA SER A 195 -9.38 -14.04 9.96
C SER A 195 -10.24 -12.79 9.75
N GLU A 196 -11.54 -12.88 9.99
CA GLU A 196 -12.46 -11.74 9.91
C GLU A 196 -12.08 -10.63 10.91
N VAL A 197 -11.61 -11.00 12.11
CA VAL A 197 -11.07 -10.02 13.07
C VAL A 197 -9.80 -9.37 12.56
N LEU A 198 -8.89 -10.13 11.91
CA LEU A 198 -7.67 -9.58 11.34
C LEU A 198 -7.96 -8.55 10.23
N PHE A 199 -9.03 -8.72 9.49
CA PHE A 199 -9.46 -7.74 8.49
C PHE A 199 -9.91 -6.39 9.09
N GLU A 200 -10.29 -6.36 10.37
CA GLU A 200 -10.66 -5.12 11.07
C GLU A 200 -9.44 -4.33 11.61
N PHE A 201 -8.23 -4.88 11.50
CA PHE A 201 -7.03 -4.16 11.90
C PHE A 201 -6.75 -2.98 10.98
N PRO A 202 -6.20 -1.88 11.54
CA PRO A 202 -5.76 -0.75 10.72
C PRO A 202 -4.60 -1.19 9.82
N ILE A 203 -4.55 -0.61 8.63
CA ILE A 203 -3.41 -0.78 7.73
C ILE A 203 -2.22 -0.03 8.31
N SER A 204 -1.08 -0.72 8.46
CA SER A 204 0.16 -0.14 8.96
C SER A 204 1.00 0.49 7.87
N GLU A 205 0.96 -0.09 6.66
CA GLU A 205 1.76 0.35 5.53
C GLU A 205 1.04 0.06 4.21
N ILE A 206 1.05 1.03 3.30
CA ILE A 206 0.58 0.83 1.93
C ILE A 206 1.75 1.12 0.99
N GLN A 207 2.08 0.14 0.14
CA GLN A 207 3.11 0.25 -0.88
C GLN A 207 2.46 0.35 -2.26
N PHE A 208 2.73 1.47 -2.95
CA PHE A 208 2.26 1.68 -4.31
C PHE A 208 3.36 1.33 -5.31
N PHE A 209 3.05 0.42 -6.23
CA PHE A 209 3.92 0.06 -7.33
C PHE A 209 3.43 0.77 -8.59
N VAL A 210 4.28 1.62 -9.14
CA VAL A 210 4.02 2.39 -10.35
C VAL A 210 5.08 2.07 -11.41
N PRO A 211 4.82 2.28 -12.71
CA PRO A 211 5.84 2.12 -13.73
C PRO A 211 7.05 3.03 -13.46
N LYS A 212 8.27 2.48 -13.50
CA LYS A 212 9.50 3.19 -13.13
C LYS A 212 9.76 4.48 -13.89
N TRP A 213 9.29 4.57 -15.13
CA TRP A 213 9.45 5.77 -15.94
C TRP A 213 8.71 6.99 -15.37
N VAL A 214 7.64 6.77 -14.59
CA VAL A 214 6.90 7.84 -13.91
C VAL A 214 7.77 8.57 -12.88
N GLU A 215 8.76 7.89 -12.31
CA GLU A 215 9.70 8.50 -11.37
C GLU A 215 10.56 9.58 -12.04
N MET A 216 10.86 9.41 -13.34
CA MET A 216 11.65 10.34 -14.14
C MET A 216 10.91 11.64 -14.47
N LEU A 217 9.57 11.64 -14.40
CA LEU A 217 8.76 12.81 -14.69
C LEU A 217 9.01 13.94 -13.67
N PRO A 218 9.02 15.20 -14.09
CA PRO A 218 9.02 16.35 -13.22
C PRO A 218 7.84 16.33 -12.24
N ARG A 219 7.98 16.99 -11.08
CA ARG A 219 6.92 17.00 -10.07
C ARG A 219 5.62 17.65 -10.53
N ASP A 220 5.72 18.61 -11.43
CA ASP A 220 4.63 19.37 -12.03
C ASP A 220 4.03 18.71 -13.28
N HIS A 221 4.56 17.56 -13.70
CA HIS A 221 4.02 16.82 -14.82
C HIS A 221 2.60 16.30 -14.53
N LYS A 222 1.68 16.45 -15.50
CA LYS A 222 0.25 16.12 -15.37
C LYS A 222 -0.01 14.71 -14.86
N ILE A 223 0.65 13.70 -15.45
CA ILE A 223 0.52 12.29 -15.04
C ILE A 223 0.92 12.12 -13.57
N LYS A 224 2.01 12.78 -13.13
CA LYS A 224 2.49 12.65 -11.75
C LYS A 224 1.59 13.36 -10.76
N GLN A 225 0.99 14.48 -11.13
CA GLN A 225 0.02 15.19 -10.30
C GLN A 225 -1.27 14.39 -10.15
N ASP A 226 -1.82 13.88 -11.24
CA ASP A 226 -3.01 13.01 -11.23
C ASP A 226 -2.79 11.76 -10.38
N LEU A 227 -1.64 11.10 -10.54
CA LEU A 227 -1.25 9.95 -9.73
C LEU A 227 -1.22 10.29 -8.22
N ILE A 228 -0.60 11.42 -7.84
CA ILE A 228 -0.52 11.84 -6.44
C ILE A 228 -1.90 12.13 -5.86
N GLU A 229 -2.79 12.74 -6.64
CA GLU A 229 -4.15 13.03 -6.21
C GLU A 229 -4.94 11.74 -5.97
N HIS A 230 -4.89 10.79 -6.90
CA HIS A 230 -5.55 9.49 -6.74
C HIS A 230 -4.97 8.67 -5.57
N VAL A 231 -3.65 8.67 -5.39
CA VAL A 231 -3.02 8.04 -4.22
C VAL A 231 -3.54 8.64 -2.90
N ARG A 232 -3.73 9.96 -2.82
CA ARG A 232 -4.32 10.61 -1.62
C ARG A 232 -5.74 10.14 -1.36
N VAL A 233 -6.58 10.10 -2.40
CA VAL A 233 -7.96 9.61 -2.28
C VAL A 233 -7.99 8.15 -1.81
N ILE A 234 -7.11 7.32 -2.34
CA ILE A 234 -6.98 5.91 -1.92
C ILE A 234 -6.57 5.82 -0.45
N LEU A 235 -5.58 6.61 -0.01
CA LEU A 235 -5.12 6.63 1.38
C LEU A 235 -6.21 7.06 2.37
N GLU A 236 -7.09 7.99 1.98
CA GLU A 236 -8.22 8.42 2.81
C GLU A 236 -9.30 7.33 2.96
N ARG A 237 -9.46 6.48 1.95
CA ARG A 237 -10.46 5.40 1.94
C ARG A 237 -9.97 4.12 2.60
N LEU A 238 -8.68 3.79 2.47
CA LEU A 238 -8.09 2.56 2.99
C LEU A 238 -7.59 2.76 4.42
N THR A 239 -8.45 2.51 5.39
CA THR A 239 -8.12 2.62 6.82
C THR A 239 -7.89 1.28 7.47
N LYS A 240 -8.64 0.26 7.08
CA LYS A 240 -8.58 -1.10 7.60
C LYS A 240 -8.19 -2.07 6.47
N ILE A 241 -7.62 -3.21 6.84
CA ILE A 241 -7.27 -4.27 5.88
C ILE A 241 -8.50 -4.69 5.06
N ARG A 242 -9.69 -4.71 5.65
CA ARG A 242 -10.96 -5.00 4.98
C ARG A 242 -11.23 -4.08 3.78
N ASP A 243 -10.88 -2.81 3.90
CA ASP A 243 -11.12 -1.83 2.85
C ASP A 243 -10.34 -2.16 1.57
N ALA A 244 -9.21 -2.88 1.74
CA ALA A 244 -8.37 -3.34 0.63
C ALA A 244 -8.87 -4.61 -0.07
N LEU A 245 -9.91 -5.29 0.46
CA LEU A 245 -10.53 -6.45 -0.21
C LEU A 245 -11.46 -6.05 -1.35
N GLY A 246 -11.87 -4.79 -1.39
CA GLY A 246 -12.71 -4.21 -2.44
C GLY A 246 -11.94 -3.82 -3.70
N SER A 247 -12.67 -3.53 -4.77
CA SER A 247 -12.10 -2.89 -5.95
C SER A 247 -11.80 -1.42 -5.67
N ILE A 248 -10.60 -0.97 -6.07
CA ILE A 248 -10.23 0.44 -6.00
C ILE A 248 -10.70 1.09 -7.29
N ASP A 249 -11.65 2.00 -7.17
CA ASP A 249 -12.18 2.75 -8.31
C ASP A 249 -11.22 3.89 -8.68
N VAL A 250 -10.81 3.92 -9.95
CA VAL A 250 -9.95 4.93 -10.55
C VAL A 250 -10.57 5.52 -11.83
N SER A 251 -11.89 5.37 -11.97
CA SER A 251 -12.64 5.80 -13.16
C SER A 251 -12.57 7.29 -13.46
N GLU A 252 -12.18 8.11 -12.48
CA GLU A 252 -12.01 9.57 -12.62
C GLU A 252 -10.64 9.97 -13.17
N SER A 253 -9.68 9.04 -13.27
CA SER A 253 -8.35 9.34 -13.83
C SER A 253 -8.32 9.21 -15.34
N GLU A 254 -7.70 10.18 -16.00
CA GLU A 254 -7.40 10.12 -17.43
C GLU A 254 -6.17 9.25 -17.72
N TYR A 255 -5.24 9.16 -16.77
CA TYR A 255 -3.91 8.56 -16.96
C TYR A 255 -3.78 7.16 -16.32
N ILE A 256 -4.62 6.81 -15.37
CA ILE A 256 -4.56 5.51 -14.69
C ILE A 256 -5.55 4.54 -15.34
N ASP A 257 -5.05 3.40 -15.82
CA ASP A 257 -5.85 2.34 -16.41
C ASP A 257 -6.51 1.46 -15.34
N SER A 258 -5.73 1.06 -14.35
CA SER A 258 -6.24 0.23 -13.25
C SER A 258 -5.41 0.38 -11.99
N CYS A 259 -6.08 0.19 -10.85
CA CYS A 259 -5.47 0.12 -9.54
C CYS A 259 -5.92 -1.19 -8.88
N LYS A 260 -4.97 -2.09 -8.61
CA LYS A 260 -5.26 -3.43 -8.09
C LYS A 260 -4.45 -3.69 -6.84
N VAL A 261 -5.12 -4.24 -5.83
CA VAL A 261 -4.44 -4.83 -4.68
C VAL A 261 -3.78 -6.13 -5.15
N ASP A 262 -2.46 -6.19 -5.06
CA ASP A 262 -1.66 -7.35 -5.48
C ASP A 262 -1.48 -8.33 -4.33
N GLN A 263 -1.17 -7.82 -3.15
CA GLN A 263 -0.92 -8.63 -1.97
C GLN A 263 -1.38 -7.93 -0.68
N ILE A 264 -1.95 -8.70 0.23
CA ILE A 264 -2.30 -8.26 1.58
C ILE A 264 -1.52 -9.11 2.58
N GLY A 265 -0.59 -8.50 3.29
CA GLY A 265 0.17 -9.10 4.38
C GLY A 265 -0.55 -8.96 5.71
N MET A 266 -1.50 -9.85 6.02
CA MET A 266 -2.34 -9.77 7.24
C MET A 266 -1.51 -9.75 8.53
N GLY A 267 -0.40 -10.48 8.59
CA GLY A 267 0.46 -10.54 9.78
C GLY A 267 1.24 -9.26 10.05
N GLN A 268 1.44 -8.42 9.05
CA GLN A 268 2.23 -7.17 9.13
C GLN A 268 1.36 -5.92 8.94
N GLY A 269 0.13 -6.08 8.50
CA GLY A 269 -0.77 -4.98 8.17
C GLY A 269 -0.35 -4.21 6.91
N CYS A 270 0.34 -4.87 5.97
CA CYS A 270 0.84 -4.26 4.74
C CYS A 270 -0.10 -4.54 3.58
N VAL A 271 -0.31 -3.55 2.72
CA VAL A 271 -1.09 -3.67 1.49
C VAL A 271 -0.25 -3.21 0.30
N ASN A 272 -0.08 -4.07 -0.68
CA ASN A 272 0.63 -3.78 -1.92
C ASN A 272 -0.38 -3.47 -3.02
N ILE A 273 -0.27 -2.29 -3.61
CA ILE A 273 -1.17 -1.79 -4.64
C ILE A 273 -0.38 -1.53 -5.92
N ASN A 274 -0.79 -2.16 -7.00
CA ASN A 274 -0.19 -1.97 -8.32
C ASN A 274 -1.06 -1.00 -9.13
N ILE A 275 -0.45 0.09 -9.61
CA ILE A 275 -1.08 1.10 -10.45
C ILE A 275 -0.57 0.93 -11.87
N SER A 276 -1.48 0.67 -12.79
CA SER A 276 -1.19 0.51 -14.21
C SER A 276 -1.50 1.82 -14.97
N ILE A 277 -0.54 2.23 -15.78
CA ILE A 277 -0.65 3.41 -16.65
C ILE A 277 -0.49 2.94 -18.08
N PRO A 278 -1.36 3.32 -19.03
CA PRO A 278 -1.28 2.91 -20.43
C PRO A 278 0.06 3.23 -21.08
N GLU A 279 0.62 2.28 -21.83
CA GLU A 279 1.94 2.43 -22.48
C GLU A 279 2.04 3.64 -23.42
N ARG A 280 0.92 4.10 -23.96
CA ARG A 280 0.91 5.29 -24.83
C ARG A 280 1.56 6.51 -24.16
N TYR A 281 1.34 6.69 -22.86
CA TYR A 281 1.91 7.82 -22.12
C TYR A 281 3.42 7.70 -21.92
N TYR A 282 3.95 6.46 -21.87
CA TYR A 282 5.39 6.23 -21.89
C TYR A 282 6.04 6.75 -23.19
N TYR A 283 5.42 6.45 -24.34
CA TYR A 283 5.92 6.91 -25.64
C TYR A 283 5.71 8.41 -25.85
N GLU A 284 4.61 8.97 -25.34
CA GLU A 284 4.38 10.42 -25.33
C GLU A 284 5.49 11.14 -24.53
N MET A 285 5.79 10.66 -23.32
CA MET A 285 6.88 11.19 -22.51
C MET A 285 8.23 11.11 -23.21
N LEU A 286 8.55 9.99 -23.84
CA LEU A 286 9.79 9.85 -24.62
C LEU A 286 9.84 10.84 -25.78
N SER A 287 8.70 11.06 -26.46
CA SER A 287 8.61 12.03 -27.56
C SER A 287 8.84 13.46 -27.09
N GLU A 288 8.26 13.84 -25.94
CA GLU A 288 8.48 15.16 -25.33
C GLU A 288 9.94 15.36 -24.91
N MET A 289 10.57 14.36 -24.29
CA MET A 289 11.96 14.45 -23.83
C MET A 289 12.98 14.48 -24.96
N THR A 290 12.71 13.80 -26.07
CA THR A 290 13.65 13.67 -27.19
C THR A 290 13.41 14.66 -28.32
N GLY A 291 12.21 15.30 -28.35
CA GLY A 291 11.77 16.12 -29.46
C GLY A 291 11.50 15.30 -30.74
N THR A 292 11.51 13.96 -30.64
CA THR A 292 11.30 13.04 -31.76
C THR A 292 10.00 12.28 -31.57
N LYS A 293 9.17 12.14 -32.60
CA LYS A 293 7.91 11.39 -32.47
C LYS A 293 8.19 9.90 -32.33
N ILE A 294 7.88 9.36 -31.17
CA ILE A 294 7.96 7.92 -30.80
C ILE A 294 6.56 7.45 -30.47
N ALA A 295 5.93 6.63 -31.30
CA ALA A 295 4.56 6.17 -31.13
C ALA A 295 4.48 4.74 -30.55
N GLY A 296 5.61 4.03 -30.54
CA GLY A 296 5.66 2.64 -30.08
C GLY A 296 7.08 2.08 -30.04
N GLN A 297 7.18 0.78 -29.79
CA GLN A 297 8.47 0.07 -29.63
C GLN A 297 9.32 0.14 -30.91
N TYR A 298 8.68 0.09 -32.09
CA TYR A 298 9.41 0.11 -33.35
C TYR A 298 10.15 1.44 -33.53
N GLU A 299 9.44 2.56 -33.37
CA GLU A 299 10.00 3.91 -33.49
C GLU A 299 11.07 4.16 -32.44
N LEU A 300 10.87 3.65 -31.21
CA LEU A 300 11.86 3.74 -30.15
C LEU A 300 13.18 3.06 -30.56
N VAL A 301 13.11 1.81 -31.04
CA VAL A 301 14.28 1.06 -31.50
C VAL A 301 14.94 1.73 -32.66
N ALA A 302 14.17 2.22 -33.67
CA ALA A 302 14.69 2.92 -34.81
C ALA A 302 15.42 4.22 -34.41
N THR A 303 14.83 5.00 -33.51
CA THR A 303 15.44 6.24 -32.97
C THR A 303 16.75 5.95 -32.24
N ILE A 304 16.76 4.89 -31.40
CA ILE A 304 17.99 4.48 -30.70
C ILE A 304 19.08 4.09 -31.69
N GLN A 305 18.75 3.33 -32.74
CA GLN A 305 19.72 2.93 -33.76
C GLN A 305 20.27 4.14 -34.53
N GLU A 306 19.42 5.11 -34.87
CA GLU A 306 19.84 6.36 -35.53
C GLU A 306 20.76 7.19 -34.63
N LEU A 307 20.36 7.38 -33.37
CA LEU A 307 21.19 8.10 -32.39
C LEU A 307 22.54 7.39 -32.12
N ALA A 308 22.58 6.06 -32.14
CA ALA A 308 23.81 5.30 -31.99
C ALA A 308 24.78 5.55 -33.16
N LYS A 309 24.28 5.59 -34.41
CA LYS A 309 25.08 5.92 -35.58
C LYS A 309 25.59 7.36 -35.52
N LEU A 310 24.68 8.31 -35.24
CA LEU A 310 25.06 9.73 -35.10
C LEU A 310 26.09 9.94 -33.99
N LYS A 311 25.98 9.20 -32.89
CA LYS A 311 26.98 9.25 -31.82
C LYS A 311 28.35 8.76 -32.26
N GLU A 312 28.41 7.66 -33.01
CA GLU A 312 29.65 7.11 -33.56
C GLU A 312 30.33 8.08 -34.52
N GLU A 313 29.56 8.67 -35.44
CA GLU A 313 30.04 9.71 -36.37
C GLU A 313 30.52 10.97 -35.66
N TYR A 314 29.79 11.41 -34.62
CA TYR A 314 30.15 12.57 -33.81
C TYR A 314 31.43 12.34 -33.00
N GLU A 315 31.60 11.14 -32.42
CA GLU A 315 32.82 10.80 -31.65
C GLU A 315 34.06 10.91 -32.49
N GLY A 316 34.00 10.57 -33.79
CA GLY A 316 35.10 10.72 -34.72
C GLY A 316 35.53 12.18 -34.93
N VAL A 317 34.65 13.13 -34.85
CA VAL A 317 34.90 14.57 -35.12
C VAL A 317 34.92 15.44 -33.85
N ARG A 318 34.48 14.94 -32.72
CA ARG A 318 34.29 15.68 -31.46
C ARG A 318 35.49 16.51 -31.01
N ASP A 319 36.69 15.92 -31.02
CA ASP A 319 37.88 16.58 -30.53
C ASP A 319 38.34 17.71 -31.51
N ALA A 320 38.19 17.46 -32.80
CA ALA A 320 38.46 18.48 -33.82
C ALA A 320 37.45 19.64 -33.73
N PHE A 321 36.17 19.33 -33.51
CA PHE A 321 35.13 20.33 -33.35
C PHE A 321 35.31 21.17 -32.10
N THR A 322 35.69 20.55 -30.97
CA THR A 322 36.02 21.25 -29.73
C THR A 322 37.24 22.18 -29.93
N THR A 323 38.26 21.68 -30.62
CA THR A 323 39.49 22.43 -30.88
C THR A 323 39.22 23.65 -31.79
N VAL A 324 38.40 23.50 -32.83
CA VAL A 324 38.08 24.62 -33.72
C VAL A 324 37.28 25.70 -33.00
N ARG A 325 36.37 25.32 -32.10
CA ARG A 325 35.63 26.31 -31.28
C ARG A 325 36.53 27.14 -30.39
N MET A 326 37.55 26.51 -29.79
CA MET A 326 38.46 27.15 -28.85
C MET A 326 39.61 27.91 -29.55
N LYS A 327 40.20 27.33 -30.60
CA LYS A 327 41.44 27.82 -31.24
C LYS A 327 41.25 28.33 -32.69
N GLY A 328 40.02 28.19 -33.23
CA GLY A 328 39.75 28.60 -34.61
C GLY A 328 40.09 27.56 -35.67
N TYR A 329 40.78 26.48 -35.33
CA TYR A 329 41.21 25.43 -36.25
C TYR A 329 41.27 24.08 -35.57
N GLY A 330 40.75 23.03 -36.21
CA GLY A 330 40.75 21.65 -35.74
C GLY A 330 40.98 20.65 -36.87
N VAL A 331 41.56 19.50 -36.57
CA VAL A 331 41.86 18.45 -37.55
C VAL A 331 41.28 17.12 -37.05
N VAL A 332 40.53 16.48 -37.93
CA VAL A 332 40.12 15.08 -37.76
C VAL A 332 41.21 14.20 -38.35
N SER A 333 41.88 13.47 -37.48
CA SER A 333 42.93 12.54 -37.93
C SER A 333 42.33 11.27 -38.52
N PRO A 334 42.96 10.69 -39.57
CA PRO A 334 42.41 9.47 -40.18
C PRO A 334 42.46 8.30 -39.17
N VAL A 335 41.47 7.44 -39.26
CA VAL A 335 41.45 6.16 -38.53
C VAL A 335 42.38 5.18 -39.23
N ARG A 336 42.81 4.14 -38.50
CA ARG A 336 43.79 3.16 -38.93
C ARG A 336 43.43 2.52 -40.30
N ASP A 337 42.15 2.28 -40.55
CA ASP A 337 41.66 1.60 -41.76
C ASP A 337 41.63 2.50 -42.98
N GLU A 338 41.71 3.84 -42.78
CA GLU A 338 41.82 4.84 -43.87
C GLU A 338 43.27 5.06 -44.28
N ILE A 339 44.26 4.51 -43.55
CA ILE A 339 45.67 4.66 -43.85
C ILE A 339 46.08 3.59 -44.88
N THR A 340 46.39 4.03 -46.08
CA THR A 340 46.92 3.13 -47.10
C THR A 340 48.45 3.20 -47.06
N LEU A 341 49.08 2.05 -46.82
CA LEU A 341 50.53 1.91 -46.91
C LEU A 341 50.91 1.54 -48.36
N LEU A 342 51.80 2.32 -48.96
CA LEU A 342 52.40 1.98 -50.24
C LEU A 342 53.55 0.97 -50.03
N GLU A 343 53.97 0.30 -51.13
CA GLU A 343 55.09 -0.65 -51.06
C GLU A 343 56.36 0.05 -50.52
N PRO A 344 57.05 -0.60 -49.59
CA PRO A 344 58.29 -0.05 -49.02
C PRO A 344 59.41 -0.03 -50.07
N GLU A 345 60.13 1.12 -50.17
CA GLU A 345 61.24 1.32 -51.08
C GLU A 345 62.56 1.22 -50.31
N LEU A 346 63.55 0.52 -50.89
CA LEU A 346 64.89 0.48 -50.35
C LEU A 346 65.64 1.76 -50.74
N ILE A 347 66.17 2.52 -49.80
CA ILE A 347 66.92 3.74 -50.03
C ILE A 347 68.35 3.55 -49.56
N LYS A 348 69.31 4.18 -50.29
CA LYS A 348 70.73 4.21 -49.97
C LYS A 348 71.15 5.65 -49.68
N GLN A 349 71.75 5.88 -48.52
CA GLN A 349 72.23 7.18 -48.11
C GLN A 349 73.72 7.03 -47.67
N GLY A 350 74.61 7.34 -48.56
CA GLY A 350 76.05 7.05 -48.34
C GLY A 350 76.37 5.55 -48.30
N ASN A 351 76.96 5.06 -47.20
CA ASN A 351 77.22 3.65 -46.98
C ASN A 351 76.13 2.90 -46.18
N LYS A 352 75.00 3.55 -45.89
CA LYS A 352 73.91 2.95 -45.12
C LYS A 352 72.70 2.71 -46.00
N TYR A 353 72.00 1.63 -45.74
CA TYR A 353 70.71 1.28 -46.36
C TYR A 353 69.61 1.50 -45.38
N GLY A 354 68.43 2.00 -45.83
CA GLY A 354 67.23 2.21 -45.07
C GLY A 354 66.00 1.77 -45.87
N VAL A 355 64.86 1.70 -45.21
CA VAL A 355 63.56 1.43 -45.84
C VAL A 355 62.74 2.69 -45.72
N LYS A 356 62.24 3.15 -46.86
CA LYS A 356 61.30 4.27 -46.92
C LYS A 356 59.89 3.72 -47.02
N ILE A 357 59.06 4.15 -46.11
CA ILE A 357 57.62 3.78 -46.07
C ILE A 357 56.81 5.02 -46.41
N HIS A 358 55.93 4.89 -47.37
CA HIS A 358 54.96 5.93 -47.73
C HIS A 358 53.58 5.53 -47.26
N SER A 359 52.89 6.44 -46.58
CA SER A 359 51.48 6.28 -46.24
C SER A 359 50.64 7.42 -46.83
N LYS A 360 49.44 7.09 -47.27
CA LYS A 360 48.44 8.06 -47.67
C LYS A 360 47.24 7.90 -46.74
N ALA A 361 46.72 9.01 -46.25
CA ALA A 361 45.50 9.02 -45.43
C ALA A 361 44.75 10.34 -45.66
N PRO A 362 43.41 10.31 -45.71
CA PRO A 362 42.59 11.51 -45.72
C PRO A 362 42.67 12.22 -44.36
N SER A 363 42.51 13.53 -44.35
CA SER A 363 42.25 14.29 -43.11
C SER A 363 41.19 15.34 -43.37
N ILE A 364 40.35 15.62 -42.38
CA ILE A 364 39.31 16.66 -42.44
C ILE A 364 39.81 17.85 -41.61
N HIS A 365 39.79 19.03 -42.19
CA HIS A 365 40.20 20.28 -41.55
C HIS A 365 38.98 21.16 -41.30
N LEU A 366 38.75 21.54 -40.05
CA LEU A 366 37.67 22.44 -39.63
C LEU A 366 38.28 23.81 -39.33
N ILE A 367 37.66 24.86 -39.89
CA ILE A 367 38.15 26.24 -39.72
C ILE A 367 36.97 27.10 -39.25
N ARG A 368 37.19 27.90 -38.21
CA ARG A 368 36.23 28.92 -37.77
C ARG A 368 36.50 30.22 -38.56
N ALA A 369 35.55 30.61 -39.38
CA ALA A 369 35.59 31.86 -40.09
C ALA A 369 34.54 32.83 -39.57
N ASN A 370 34.88 34.11 -39.48
CA ASN A 370 33.90 35.17 -39.23
C ASN A 370 33.30 35.61 -40.56
N ILE A 371 31.99 35.62 -40.65
CA ILE A 371 31.24 36.12 -41.78
C ILE A 371 30.66 37.48 -41.38
N GLU A 372 31.04 38.51 -42.09
CA GLU A 372 30.42 39.82 -41.98
C GLU A 372 29.37 39.95 -43.07
N THR A 373 28.15 40.23 -42.68
CA THR A 373 27.05 40.46 -43.63
C THR A 373 26.53 41.86 -43.45
N GLU A 374 26.58 42.65 -44.51
CA GLU A 374 25.97 43.95 -44.54
C GLU A 374 24.63 43.88 -45.29
N ILE A 375 23.57 44.28 -44.63
CA ILE A 375 22.24 44.38 -45.20
C ILE A 375 21.86 45.86 -45.19
N ALA A 376 21.81 46.49 -46.35
CA ALA A 376 21.46 47.91 -46.50
C ALA A 376 20.10 48.04 -47.19
N PRO A 377 18.96 47.89 -46.47
CA PRO A 377 17.66 48.10 -47.06
C PRO A 377 17.48 49.58 -47.44
N ILE A 378 17.18 49.87 -48.70
CA ILE A 378 16.92 51.23 -49.21
C ILE A 378 15.42 51.48 -49.06
N VAL A 379 15.04 52.50 -48.30
CA VAL A 379 13.64 52.96 -48.14
C VAL A 379 13.49 54.35 -48.77
N GLY A 380 12.24 54.76 -49.10
CA GLY A 380 12.00 55.92 -49.90
C GLY A 380 12.27 57.30 -49.30
N THR A 381 12.14 57.46 -47.94
CA THR A 381 12.31 58.74 -47.26
C THR A 381 13.15 58.56 -45.95
N GLU A 382 13.73 59.71 -45.51
CA GLU A 382 14.54 59.70 -44.26
C GLU A 382 13.76 59.26 -43.04
N ASP A 383 12.47 59.63 -42.92
CA ASP A 383 11.62 59.27 -41.80
C ASP A 383 11.33 57.78 -41.81
N GLN A 384 11.07 57.18 -42.95
CA GLN A 384 10.91 55.71 -43.12
C GLN A 384 12.19 54.97 -42.75
N ALA A 385 13.36 55.54 -43.02
CA ALA A 385 14.63 54.93 -42.64
C ALA A 385 14.85 54.99 -41.12
N LYS A 386 14.43 56.06 -40.46
CA LYS A 386 14.47 56.18 -38.98
C LYS A 386 13.51 55.22 -38.29
N ASP A 387 12.31 55.05 -38.84
CA ASP A 387 11.33 54.13 -38.31
C ASP A 387 11.84 52.67 -38.45
N LEU A 388 12.40 52.30 -39.61
CA LEU A 388 12.99 51.00 -39.81
C LEU A 388 14.18 50.72 -38.88
N LEU A 389 15.03 51.73 -38.66
CA LEU A 389 16.17 51.59 -37.74
C LEU A 389 15.71 51.44 -36.28
N THR A 390 14.62 52.08 -35.91
CA THR A 390 14.03 51.92 -34.55
C THR A 390 13.43 50.52 -34.39
N PHE A 391 12.74 50.02 -35.40
CA PHE A 391 12.15 48.70 -35.44
C PHE A 391 13.23 47.60 -35.30
N ILE A 392 14.29 47.65 -36.12
CA ILE A 392 15.40 46.68 -36.06
C ILE A 392 16.12 46.69 -34.71
N LYS A 393 16.28 47.86 -34.06
CA LYS A 393 16.86 47.95 -32.72
C LYS A 393 15.98 47.35 -31.64
N GLN A 394 14.67 47.50 -31.74
CA GLN A 394 13.72 46.91 -30.80
C GLN A 394 13.65 45.38 -30.91
N GLU A 395 13.70 44.83 -32.13
CA GLU A 395 13.76 43.36 -32.32
C GLU A 395 15.09 42.78 -31.82
N ALA A 396 16.22 43.46 -32.01
CA ALA A 396 17.52 43.01 -31.56
C ALA A 396 17.70 43.02 -30.02
N GLU A 397 16.84 43.75 -29.28
CA GLU A 397 16.82 43.74 -27.79
C GLU A 397 15.87 42.67 -27.22
N THR A 398 15.06 42.03 -28.09
CA THR A 398 14.05 41.03 -27.66
C THR A 398 14.49 39.56 -27.91
N GLU A 399 15.57 39.30 -28.64
CA GLU A 399 16.23 37.99 -28.78
C GLU A 399 17.44 37.86 -27.82
#